data_74cbc165dd059949eb327baefeb1924b
#
_entry.id   74cbc165dd059949eb327baefeb1924b
#
_cell.length_a   1.000
_cell.length_b   1.000
_cell.length_c   1.000
_cell.angle_alpha   90.00
_cell.angle_beta   90.00
_cell.angle_gamma   90.00
#
_symmetry.space_group_name_H-M   'P 1'
#
loop_
_entity.id
_entity.type
_entity.pdbx_description
1 polymer ?
#
loop_
_entity_poly.entity_id
_entity_poly.type
_entity_poly.pdbx_seq_one_letter_code
_entity_poly.pdbx_strand_id
1 'polypeptide(L)' 'MVESEKAIAVQINGKFKTTVVVPTDADDETVAEAAKANEKIAGIIAGMDIVRTIVVKNKLINIIIKPSK' A
#
# COMPACT_ATOMS: atom_id res chain seq x y z
N MET A 1 -6.86 -6.64 -20.77
CA MET A 1 -7.22 -5.27 -20.42
C MET A 1 -8.16 -5.28 -19.24
N VAL A 2 -7.88 -4.48 -18.26
CA VAL A 2 -8.70 -4.42 -17.07
C VAL A 2 -9.80 -3.41 -17.29
N GLU A 3 -11.03 -3.83 -17.07
CA GLU A 3 -12.18 -2.94 -17.26
C GLU A 3 -12.58 -2.23 -15.98
N SER A 4 -12.19 -2.78 -14.85
CA SER A 4 -12.55 -2.21 -13.56
C SER A 4 -11.32 -2.07 -12.71
N GLU A 5 -11.05 -0.87 -12.32
CA GLU A 5 -9.92 -0.57 -11.45
C GLU A 5 -10.39 0.36 -10.36
N LYS A 6 -9.64 0.37 -9.28
CA LYS A 6 -9.95 1.28 -8.20
C LYS A 6 -8.66 1.85 -7.64
N ALA A 7 -8.76 3.07 -7.15
CA ALA A 7 -7.64 3.73 -6.52
C ALA A 7 -7.66 3.41 -5.05
N ILE A 8 -6.53 2.94 -4.56
CA ILE A 8 -6.36 2.58 -3.15
C ILE A 8 -5.40 3.59 -2.54
N ALA A 9 -5.85 4.28 -1.52
CA ALA A 9 -4.98 5.23 -0.82
C ALA A 9 -3.96 4.44 0.00
N VAL A 10 -2.70 4.82 -0.13
CA VAL A 10 -1.62 4.18 0.62
C VAL A 10 -1.20 5.13 1.73
N GLN A 11 -1.29 4.64 2.95
CA GLN A 11 -0.91 5.41 4.13
C GLN A 11 0.26 4.75 4.81
N ILE A 12 1.12 5.57 5.37
CA ILE A 12 2.25 5.11 6.17
C ILE A 12 2.08 5.69 7.56
N ASN A 13 1.95 4.80 8.53
CA ASN A 13 1.74 5.20 9.94
C ASN A 13 0.53 6.10 10.07
N GLY A 14 -0.49 5.85 9.24
CA GLY A 14 -1.71 6.62 9.29
C GLY A 14 -1.69 7.91 8.49
N LYS A 15 -0.61 8.18 7.77
CA LYS A 15 -0.50 9.40 6.98
C LYS A 15 -0.58 9.06 5.49
N PHE A 16 -1.46 9.73 4.79
CA PHE A 16 -1.61 9.52 3.36
C PHE A 16 -0.30 9.84 2.64
N LYS A 17 0.11 8.95 1.76
CA LYS A 17 1.33 9.15 0.98
C LYS A 17 1.05 9.17 -0.51
N THR A 18 0.34 8.19 -1.00
CA THR A 18 0.10 8.11 -2.43
C THR A 18 -1.12 7.25 -2.69
N THR A 19 -1.43 7.10 -3.95
CA THR A 19 -2.55 6.27 -4.37
C THR A 19 -2.04 5.28 -5.40
N VAL A 20 -2.47 4.04 -5.30
CA VAL A 20 -2.16 3.02 -6.30
C VAL A 20 -3.46 2.54 -6.92
N VAL A 21 -3.38 2.13 -8.18
CA VAL A 21 -4.53 1.64 -8.90
C VAL A 21 -4.38 0.14 -9.05
N VAL A 22 -5.41 -0.59 -8.63
CA VAL A 22 -5.40 -2.05 -8.68
C VAL A 22 -6.73 -2.51 -9.28
N PRO A 23 -6.77 -3.73 -9.82
CA PRO A 23 -8.03 -4.30 -10.28
C PRO A 23 -9.02 -4.42 -9.12
N THR A 24 -10.30 -4.30 -9.43
CA THR A 24 -11.31 -4.35 -8.38
C THR A 24 -11.37 -5.70 -7.70
N ASP A 25 -10.93 -6.76 -8.37
CA ASP A 25 -10.94 -8.09 -7.78
C ASP A 25 -9.60 -8.47 -7.14
N ALA A 26 -8.70 -7.51 -7.01
CA ALA A 26 -7.43 -7.77 -6.35
C ALA A 26 -7.67 -8.11 -4.89
N ASP A 27 -6.98 -9.13 -4.41
CA ASP A 27 -7.10 -9.48 -3.00
C ASP A 27 -6.15 -8.64 -2.16
N ASP A 28 -6.20 -8.84 -0.85
CA ASP A 28 -5.42 -8.03 0.07
C ASP A 28 -3.93 -8.15 -0.23
N GLU A 29 -3.49 -9.34 -0.57
CA GLU A 29 -2.07 -9.56 -0.84
C GLU A 29 -1.64 -8.79 -2.08
N THR A 30 -2.45 -8.82 -3.12
CA THR A 30 -2.15 -8.10 -4.35
C THR A 30 -2.11 -6.59 -4.09
N VAL A 31 -3.05 -6.10 -3.31
CA VAL A 31 -3.08 -4.68 -2.98
C VAL A 31 -1.83 -4.29 -2.20
N ALA A 32 -1.45 -5.10 -1.24
CA ALA A 32 -0.26 -4.82 -0.45
C ALA A 32 0.99 -4.81 -1.31
N GLU A 33 1.09 -5.77 -2.24
CA GLU A 33 2.25 -5.82 -3.11
C GLU A 33 2.29 -4.62 -4.04
N ALA A 34 1.14 -4.21 -4.55
CA ALA A 34 1.10 -3.05 -5.42
C ALA A 34 1.55 -1.80 -4.68
N ALA A 35 1.12 -1.66 -3.43
CA ALA A 35 1.54 -0.53 -2.62
C ALA A 35 3.03 -0.55 -2.38
N LYS A 36 3.58 -1.70 -2.04
CA LYS A 36 5.01 -1.80 -1.75
C LYS A 36 5.85 -1.60 -3.00
N ALA A 37 5.32 -1.92 -4.16
CA ALA A 37 6.05 -1.77 -5.41
C ALA A 37 6.04 -0.33 -5.90
N ASN A 38 5.19 0.51 -5.35
CA ASN A 38 5.14 1.91 -5.75
C ASN A 38 6.46 2.58 -5.37
N GLU A 39 7.02 3.37 -6.30
CA GLU A 39 8.32 3.98 -6.08
C GLU A 39 8.35 4.87 -4.84
N LYS A 40 7.27 5.60 -4.62
CA LYS A 40 7.22 6.49 -3.46
C LYS A 40 7.21 5.69 -2.17
N ILE A 41 6.43 4.64 -2.14
CA ILE A 41 6.34 3.80 -0.95
C ILE A 41 7.64 3.04 -0.75
N ALA A 42 8.20 2.49 -1.83
CA ALA A 42 9.45 1.75 -1.72
C ALA A 42 10.56 2.63 -1.16
N GLY A 43 10.58 3.89 -1.58
CA GLY A 43 11.58 4.82 -1.03
C GLY A 43 11.37 5.11 0.43
N ILE A 44 10.11 5.13 0.86
CA ILE A 44 9.81 5.42 2.26
C ILE A 44 10.16 4.23 3.15
N ILE A 45 9.82 3.02 2.70
CA ILE A 45 10.04 1.83 3.53
C ILE A 45 11.45 1.28 3.40
N ALA A 46 12.22 1.77 2.44
CA ALA A 46 13.61 1.33 2.31
C ALA A 46 14.37 1.71 3.57
N GLY A 47 14.98 0.72 4.20
CA GLY A 47 15.70 0.96 5.45
C GLY A 47 14.79 1.01 6.67
N MET A 48 13.52 0.73 6.49
CA MET A 48 12.57 0.68 7.59
C MET A 48 12.02 -0.73 7.72
N ASP A 49 11.56 -1.06 8.91
CA ASP A 49 10.93 -2.35 9.14
C ASP A 49 9.42 -2.19 9.07
N ILE A 50 8.78 -3.07 8.32
CA ILE A 50 7.32 -3.06 8.25
C ILE A 50 6.81 -3.84 9.46
N VAL A 51 6.10 -3.15 10.34
CA VAL A 51 5.54 -3.77 11.53
C VAL A 51 4.30 -4.56 11.16
N ARG A 52 3.43 -3.95 10.39
CA ARG A 52 2.23 -4.63 9.94
C ARG A 52 1.63 -3.87 8.77
N THR A 53 0.79 -4.55 8.03
CA THR A 53 0.07 -3.97 6.92
C THR A 53 -1.42 -4.18 7.16
N ILE A 54 -2.17 -3.10 7.13
CA ILE A 54 -3.61 -3.15 7.33
C ILE A 54 -4.26 -2.78 6.01
N VAL A 55 -5.02 -3.71 5.46
CA VAL A 55 -5.72 -3.46 4.20
C VAL A 55 -7.20 -3.28 4.51
N VAL A 56 -7.71 -2.09 4.19
CA VAL A 56 -9.13 -1.84 4.29
C VAL A 56 -9.73 -2.11 2.92
N LYS A 57 -10.59 -3.07 2.87
CA LYS A 57 -11.08 -3.60 1.61
C LYS A 57 -11.68 -2.48 0.77
N ASN A 58 -11.20 -2.37 -0.47
CA ASN A 58 -11.72 -1.44 -1.46
C ASN A 58 -11.57 0.02 -1.07
N LYS A 59 -10.68 0.33 -0.13
CA LYS A 59 -10.56 1.71 0.32
C LYS A 59 -9.14 2.17 0.45
N LEU A 60 -8.38 1.56 1.32
CA LEU A 60 -7.03 2.01 1.56
C LEU A 60 -6.17 0.89 2.12
N ILE A 61 -4.87 1.14 2.12
CA ILE A 61 -3.93 0.27 2.78
C ILE A 61 -3.09 1.14 3.70
N ASN A 62 -2.88 0.67 4.91
CA ASN A 62 -2.10 1.39 5.90
C ASN A 62 -0.91 0.54 6.28
N ILE A 63 0.28 1.01 5.99
CA ILE A 63 1.51 0.28 6.27
C ILE A 63 2.15 0.90 7.51
N ILE A 64 2.27 0.12 8.55
CA ILE A 64 2.89 0.58 9.80
C ILE A 64 4.35 0.18 9.76
N ILE A 65 5.21 1.17 9.86
CA ILE A 65 6.64 0.94 9.79
C ILE A 65 7.31 1.59 10.99
N LYS A 66 8.54 1.18 11.21
CA LYS A 66 9.36 1.76 12.26
C LYS A 66 10.80 1.81 11.78
N PRO A 67 11.63 2.67 12.36
CA PRO A 67 13.05 2.67 12.00
C PRO A 67 13.66 1.30 12.23
N SER A 68 14.54 0.90 11.31
CA SER A 68 15.11 -0.44 11.38
C SER A 68 16.15 -0.60 12.47
N LYS A 69 16.39 0.43 13.25
CA LYS A 69 17.34 0.29 14.35
C LYS A 69 16.89 1.06 15.56
#